data_05ef1d3beef31d3bc725218aefd46a19
#
_entry.id   05ef1d3beef31d3bc725218aefd46a19
#
_cell.length_a   1.000
_cell.length_b   1.000
_cell.length_c   1.000
_cell.angle_alpha   90.00
_cell.angle_beta   90.00
_cell.angle_gamma   90.00
#
_symmetry.space_group_name_H-M   'P 1'
#
loop_
_entity.id
_entity.type
_entity.pdbx_description
1 polymer ?
#
loop_
_entity_poly.entity_id
_entity_poly.type
_entity_poly.pdbx_seq_one_letter_code
_entity_poly.pdbx_strand_id
1 'polypeptide(L)'
;MKIAPLAEVKDRFSAYIDESHESPIVVTRNGRPVAMLISIEDEDDLDGLLLVHNPRFLQLLEAARERVRVTGGISLAEFRRRLDAESAGQTAI
;
A
#
# COMPACT_ATOMS: atom_id res chain seq x y z
N MET A 1 -4.25 11.40 11.60
CA MET A 1 -3.34 11.63 10.46
C MET A 1 -2.70 13.00 10.60
N LYS A 2 -1.41 13.07 10.36
CA LYS A 2 -0.65 14.32 10.46
C LYS A 2 -0.20 14.75 9.07
N ILE A 3 -0.16 16.06 8.86
CA ILE A 3 0.31 16.64 7.60
C ILE A 3 1.55 17.46 7.91
N ALA A 4 2.64 17.24 7.16
CA ALA A 4 3.89 17.95 7.38
C ALA A 4 4.56 18.30 6.04
N PRO A 5 5.19 19.48 5.96
CA PRO A 5 5.90 19.87 4.74
C PRO A 5 7.18 19.05 4.55
N LEU A 6 7.54 18.82 3.28
CA LEU A 6 8.71 18.03 2.93
C LEU A 6 9.99 18.52 3.60
N ALA A 7 10.19 19.83 3.64
CA ALA A 7 11.41 20.39 4.24
C ALA A 7 11.55 20.01 5.71
N GLU A 8 10.46 20.04 6.46
CA GLU A 8 10.48 19.65 7.86
C GLU A 8 10.69 18.16 8.03
N VAL A 9 10.00 17.35 7.20
CA VAL A 9 10.17 15.90 7.24
C VAL A 9 11.62 15.52 6.92
N LYS A 10 12.23 16.18 5.94
CA LYS A 10 13.61 15.96 5.56
C LYS A 10 14.57 16.24 6.74
N ASP A 11 14.36 17.36 7.43
CA ASP A 11 15.23 17.76 8.52
C ASP A 11 15.08 16.87 9.74
N ARG A 12 13.91 16.29 9.97
CA ARG A 12 13.58 15.50 11.14
C ARG A 12 13.04 14.12 10.76
N PHE A 13 13.65 13.52 9.77
CA PHE A 13 13.12 12.29 9.17
C PHE A 13 12.92 11.16 10.18
N SER A 14 13.94 10.91 11.04
CA SER A 14 13.84 9.85 12.04
C SER A 14 12.68 10.09 13.02
N ALA A 15 12.48 11.33 13.43
CA ALA A 15 11.37 11.66 14.32
C ALA A 15 10.01 11.40 13.64
N TYR A 16 9.89 11.71 12.36
CA TYR A 16 8.67 11.47 11.62
C TYR A 16 8.41 9.97 11.36
N ILE A 17 9.48 9.20 11.17
CA ILE A 17 9.35 7.75 11.11
C ILE A 17 8.75 7.23 12.41
N ASP A 18 9.27 7.69 13.56
CA ASP A 18 8.73 7.27 14.86
C ASP A 18 7.27 7.69 15.04
N GLU A 19 6.93 8.91 14.65
CA GLU A 19 5.55 9.39 14.73
C GLU A 19 4.60 8.58 13.84
N SER A 20 5.09 8.08 12.70
CA SER A 20 4.26 7.30 11.79
C SER A 20 3.76 5.99 12.39
N HIS A 21 4.36 5.52 13.47
CA HIS A 21 3.86 4.35 14.20
C HIS A 21 2.50 4.62 14.87
N GLU A 22 2.20 5.87 15.18
CA GLU A 22 0.93 6.23 15.78
C GLU A 22 -0.14 6.51 14.74
N SER A 23 0.23 7.20 13.67
CA SER A 23 -0.69 7.47 12.56
C SER A 23 0.07 7.86 11.31
N PRO A 24 -0.49 7.63 10.12
CA PRO A 24 0.17 8.03 8.87
C PRO A 24 0.46 9.53 8.82
N ILE A 25 1.55 9.87 8.15
CA ILE A 25 1.97 11.26 7.97
C ILE A 25 1.92 11.59 6.48
N VAL A 26 1.12 12.58 6.12
CA VAL A 26 1.06 13.07 4.74
C VAL A 26 2.16 14.11 4.57
N VAL A 27 3.03 13.89 3.61
CA VAL A 27 4.12 14.81 3.27
C VAL A 27 3.65 15.72 2.15
N THR A 28 3.78 17.02 2.34
CA THR A 28 3.37 18.00 1.33
C THR A 28 4.57 18.72 0.72
N ARG A 29 4.39 19.18 -0.49
CA ARG A 29 5.37 20.02 -1.17
C ARG A 29 4.60 21.13 -1.87
N ASN A 30 4.95 22.39 -1.58
CA ASN A 30 4.21 23.53 -2.08
C ASN A 30 2.71 23.45 -1.80
N GLY A 31 2.36 22.98 -0.62
CA GLY A 31 0.97 22.85 -0.18
C GLY A 31 0.21 21.67 -0.77
N ARG A 32 0.87 20.80 -1.55
CA ARG A 32 0.23 19.65 -2.19
C ARG A 32 0.75 18.34 -1.62
N PRO A 33 -0.12 17.36 -1.35
CA PRO A 33 0.34 16.04 -0.93
C PRO A 33 1.18 15.39 -2.03
N VAL A 34 2.38 14.93 -1.68
CA VAL A 34 3.29 14.25 -2.62
C VAL A 34 3.70 12.87 -2.15
N ALA A 35 3.56 12.57 -0.86
CA ALA A 35 3.96 11.30 -0.30
C ALA A 35 3.25 11.05 1.01
N MET A 36 3.36 9.82 1.50
CA MET A 36 2.81 9.44 2.79
C MET A 36 3.81 8.52 3.48
N LEU A 37 4.04 8.76 4.78
CA LEU A 37 4.81 7.88 5.62
C LEU A 37 3.86 6.97 6.38
N ILE A 38 4.02 5.68 6.17
CA ILE A 38 3.24 4.65 6.86
C ILE A 38 4.22 3.70 7.52
N SER A 39 4.07 3.46 8.81
CA SER A 39 4.95 2.54 9.50
C SER A 39 4.65 1.10 9.06
N ILE A 40 5.72 0.32 8.98
CA ILE A 40 5.64 -1.09 8.68
C ILE A 40 6.13 -1.82 9.93
N GLU A 41 5.24 -2.58 10.56
CA GLU A 41 5.59 -3.27 11.81
C GLU A 41 6.00 -4.72 11.58
N ASP A 42 5.50 -5.33 10.51
CA ASP A 42 5.89 -6.68 10.13
C ASP A 42 5.81 -6.87 8.61
N GLU A 43 6.24 -8.04 8.16
CA GLU A 43 6.26 -8.34 6.72
C GLU A 43 4.87 -8.41 6.11
N ASP A 44 3.86 -8.80 6.89
CA ASP A 44 2.49 -8.86 6.39
C ASP A 44 1.96 -7.47 6.06
N ASP A 45 2.32 -6.48 6.87
CA ASP A 45 1.97 -5.08 6.59
C ASP A 45 2.60 -4.60 5.28
N LEU A 46 3.88 -4.95 5.08
CA LEU A 46 4.56 -4.60 3.84
C LEU A 46 3.90 -5.27 2.63
N ASP A 47 3.61 -6.55 2.74
CA ASP A 47 2.96 -7.30 1.66
C ASP A 47 1.62 -6.67 1.29
N GLY A 48 0.83 -6.30 2.29
CA GLY A 48 -0.45 -5.65 2.06
C GLY A 48 -0.32 -4.32 1.33
N LEU A 49 0.65 -3.51 1.72
CA LEU A 49 0.90 -2.22 1.07
C LEU A 49 1.38 -2.39 -0.37
N LEU A 50 2.26 -3.34 -0.62
CA LEU A 50 2.74 -3.63 -1.97
C LEU A 50 1.61 -4.11 -2.88
N LEU A 51 0.71 -4.94 -2.35
CA LEU A 51 -0.45 -5.42 -3.09
C LEU A 51 -1.37 -4.27 -3.50
N VAL A 52 -1.64 -3.36 -2.58
CA VAL A 52 -2.53 -2.21 -2.83
C VAL A 52 -1.97 -1.32 -3.95
N HIS A 53 -0.65 -1.17 -4.01
CA HIS A 53 -0.01 -0.32 -5.03
C HIS A 53 0.30 -1.04 -6.33
N ASN A 54 -0.01 -2.32 -6.42
CA ASN A 54 0.23 -3.11 -7.63
C ASN A 54 -0.96 -2.96 -8.58
N PRO A 55 -0.78 -2.43 -9.81
CA PRO A 55 -1.89 -2.28 -10.76
C PRO A 55 -2.56 -3.61 -11.07
N ARG A 56 -1.80 -4.70 -11.11
CA ARG A 56 -2.35 -6.03 -11.35
C ARG A 56 -3.27 -6.48 -10.22
N PHE A 57 -2.91 -6.14 -8.99
CA PHE A 57 -3.78 -6.41 -7.84
C PHE A 57 -5.13 -5.71 -8.01
N LEU A 58 -5.12 -4.44 -8.42
CA LEU A 58 -6.36 -3.68 -8.61
C LEU A 58 -7.23 -4.29 -9.70
N GLN A 59 -6.64 -4.76 -10.79
CA GLN A 59 -7.38 -5.45 -11.85
C GLN A 59 -8.01 -6.74 -11.36
N LEU A 60 -7.25 -7.53 -10.60
CA LEU A 60 -7.75 -8.78 -10.03
C LEU A 60 -8.83 -8.53 -8.99
N LEU A 61 -8.71 -7.46 -8.23
CA LEU A 61 -9.73 -7.07 -7.26
C LEU A 61 -11.05 -6.71 -7.95
N GLU A 62 -10.99 -5.96 -9.05
CA GLU A 62 -12.18 -5.64 -9.83
C GLU A 62 -12.84 -6.89 -10.40
N ALA A 63 -12.03 -7.79 -10.96
CA ALA A 63 -12.54 -9.06 -11.48
C ALA A 63 -13.20 -9.90 -10.37
N ALA A 64 -12.62 -9.89 -9.17
CA ALA A 64 -13.18 -10.59 -8.03
C ALA A 64 -14.49 -9.98 -7.57
N ARG A 65 -14.60 -8.65 -7.58
CA ARG A 65 -15.85 -7.97 -7.26
C ARG A 65 -16.95 -8.32 -8.23
N GLU A 66 -16.62 -8.40 -9.51
CA GLU A 66 -17.58 -8.81 -10.54
C GLU A 66 -18.07 -10.23 -10.29
N ARG A 67 -17.16 -11.15 -9.93
CA ARG A 67 -17.55 -12.52 -9.59
C ARG A 67 -18.45 -12.59 -8.38
N VAL A 68 -18.20 -11.76 -7.36
CA VAL A 68 -19.06 -11.73 -6.17
C VAL A 68 -20.47 -11.38 -6.54
N ARG A 69 -20.66 -10.45 -7.48
CA ARG A 69 -21.99 -10.10 -7.95
C ARG A 69 -22.68 -11.23 -8.73
N VAL A 70 -21.91 -12.04 -9.43
CA VAL A 70 -22.45 -13.05 -10.32
C VAL A 70 -22.46 -14.44 -9.70
N THR A 71 -21.38 -14.87 -9.06
CA THR A 71 -21.16 -16.25 -8.63
C THR A 71 -20.83 -16.44 -7.16
N GLY A 72 -20.74 -15.38 -6.38
CA GLY A 72 -20.40 -15.45 -4.97
C GLY A 72 -18.91 -15.27 -4.67
N GLY A 73 -18.06 -15.16 -5.71
CA GLY A 73 -16.66 -14.78 -5.53
C GLY A 73 -15.69 -15.90 -5.24
N ILE A 74 -14.47 -15.52 -4.87
CA ILE A 74 -13.38 -16.44 -4.52
C ILE A 74 -12.85 -16.07 -3.13
N SER A 75 -12.14 -17.01 -2.49
CA SER A 75 -11.51 -16.75 -1.19
C SER A 75 -10.34 -15.78 -1.33
N LEU A 76 -10.00 -15.12 -0.24
CA LEU A 76 -8.83 -14.24 -0.20
C LEU A 76 -7.54 -15.02 -0.46
N ALA A 77 -7.45 -16.24 0.07
CA ALA A 77 -6.27 -17.09 -0.15
C ALA A 77 -6.10 -17.43 -1.62
N GLU A 78 -7.19 -17.75 -2.32
CA GLU A 78 -7.14 -18.02 -3.75
C GLU A 78 -6.77 -16.79 -4.55
N PHE A 79 -7.31 -15.64 -4.17
CA PHE A 79 -6.98 -14.36 -4.79
C PHE A 79 -5.49 -14.05 -4.66
N ARG A 80 -4.93 -14.24 -3.47
CA ARG A 80 -3.51 -14.04 -3.23
C ARG A 80 -2.65 -14.97 -4.08
N ARG A 81 -3.02 -16.24 -4.18
CA ARG A 81 -2.28 -17.18 -5.02
C ARG A 81 -2.27 -16.77 -6.47
N ARG A 82 -3.37 -16.29 -6.99
CA ARG A 82 -3.46 -15.79 -8.37
C ARG A 82 -2.55 -14.59 -8.57
N LEU A 83 -2.55 -13.68 -7.61
CA LEU A 83 -1.69 -12.51 -7.67
C LEU A 83 -0.21 -12.88 -7.62
N ASP A 84 0.16 -13.83 -6.75
CA ASP A 84 1.53 -14.31 -6.65
C ASP A 84 1.99 -14.99 -7.94
N ALA A 85 1.12 -15.76 -8.57
CA ALA A 85 1.42 -16.41 -9.84
C ALA A 85 1.66 -15.38 -10.94
N GLU A 86 0.87 -14.30 -10.96
CA GLU A 86 1.08 -13.20 -11.91
C GLU A 86 2.40 -12.46 -11.63
N SER A 87 2.71 -12.27 -10.37
CA SER A 87 3.92 -11.53 -9.97
C SER A 87 5.18 -12.36 -10.17
N ALA A 88 5.09 -13.67 -10.16
CA ALA A 88 6.26 -14.56 -10.33
C ALA A 88 6.96 -14.35 -11.67
N GLY A 89 6.27 -13.85 -12.68
CA GLY A 89 6.84 -13.55 -13.97
C GLY A 89 7.50 -12.18 -14.06
N GLN A 90 7.42 -11.38 -13.03
CA GLN A 90 7.97 -10.03 -13.01
C GLN A 90 9.22 -10.01 -12.14
N THR A 91 10.25 -9.32 -12.62
CA THR A 91 11.48 -9.18 -11.86
C THR A 91 11.24 -8.26 -10.68
N ALA A 92 11.41 -8.80 -9.49
CA ALA A 92 11.44 -7.98 -8.29
C ALA A 92 12.80 -7.29 -8.21
N ILE A 93 12.80 -6.14 -7.66
CA ILE A 93 14.05 -5.39 -7.47
C ILE A 93 14.83 -6.01 -6.35
#